data_4df1fd7b5378618f28250c1015c9b17a
#
_entry.id   4df1fd7b5378618f28250c1015c9b17a
#
_cell.length_a   1.000
_cell.length_b   1.000
_cell.length_c   1.000
_cell.angle_alpha   90.00
_cell.angle_beta   90.00
_cell.angle_gamma   90.00
#
_symmetry.space_group_name_H-M   'P 1'
#
loop_
_entity.id
_entity.type
_entity.pdbx_description
1 polymer ?
#
loop_
_entity_poly.entity_id
_entity_poly.type
_entity_poly.pdbx_seq_one_letter_code
_entity_poly.pdbx_strand_id
1 'polypeptide(L)'
;PLGNITFSPEKYKLVAQRMLLEAGVTLYFHSYLTGCRTEEGRISHVVIENKNGAEALVARYFIDATGDADLALRAGVPMQPAGTTLQPASLIFMLGGVDTDALPMLRHSRQGVNYHDLAIREALEALREREEVPLFGGPWYCGVLTPGVVLVNMARTQADMADNREATAAECLLHEHVHLFTELLRRHVPAFRNASLLATATQTGVRETRRIRGFHTLTGEEY
;
A
#
# COMPACT_ATOMS: atom_id res chain seq x y z
N PRO A 1 -6.30 -5.97 23.21
CA PRO A 1 -5.76 -5.82 21.87
C PRO A 1 -6.94 -5.78 20.89
N LEU A 2 -7.04 -4.69 20.13
CA LEU A 2 -8.02 -4.56 19.06
C LEU A 2 -7.63 -5.58 17.99
N GLY A 3 -8.43 -6.63 17.80
CA GLY A 3 -8.25 -7.56 16.70
C GLY A 3 -8.45 -6.86 15.36
N ASN A 4 -8.03 -7.50 14.27
CA ASN A 4 -8.28 -6.95 12.93
C ASN A 4 -9.77 -6.72 12.72
N ILE A 5 -10.13 -5.46 12.45
CA ILE A 5 -11.50 -5.08 12.15
C ILE A 5 -11.71 -5.22 10.65
N THR A 6 -12.57 -6.16 10.27
CA THR A 6 -12.99 -6.30 8.87
C THR A 6 -13.98 -5.20 8.51
N PHE A 7 -13.75 -4.51 7.41
CA PHE A 7 -14.61 -3.44 6.91
C PHE A 7 -14.80 -3.53 5.39
N SER A 8 -15.83 -2.86 4.87
CA SER A 8 -16.02 -2.70 3.44
C SER A 8 -15.18 -1.54 2.93
N PRO A 9 -14.22 -1.73 2.03
CA PRO A 9 -13.44 -0.64 1.45
C PRO A 9 -14.31 0.42 0.79
N GLU A 10 -15.38 0.02 0.10
CA GLU A 10 -16.29 0.95 -0.59
C GLU A 10 -17.11 1.79 0.40
N LYS A 11 -17.58 1.19 1.51
CA LYS A 11 -18.23 1.96 2.58
C LYS A 11 -17.27 2.91 3.27
N TYR A 12 -16.02 2.48 3.47
CA TYR A 12 -14.99 3.34 4.06
C TYR A 12 -14.76 4.60 3.22
N LYS A 13 -14.59 4.46 1.90
CA LYS A 13 -14.44 5.61 0.98
C LYS A 13 -15.61 6.60 1.12
N LEU A 14 -16.83 6.08 1.11
CA LEU A 14 -18.04 6.91 1.24
C LEU A 14 -18.11 7.64 2.58
N VAL A 15 -17.83 6.92 3.68
CA VAL A 15 -17.87 7.51 5.03
C VAL A 15 -16.79 8.58 5.18
N ALA A 16 -15.55 8.29 4.78
CA ALA A 16 -14.45 9.25 4.84
C ALA A 16 -14.78 10.54 4.04
N GLN A 17 -15.30 10.39 2.83
CA GLN A 17 -15.72 11.53 2.01
C GLN A 17 -16.82 12.36 2.71
N ARG A 18 -17.83 11.70 3.26
CA ARG A 18 -18.91 12.40 3.97
C ARG A 18 -18.41 13.18 5.18
N MET A 19 -17.58 12.56 6.02
CA MET A 19 -16.99 13.20 7.19
C MET A 19 -16.20 14.46 6.81
N LEU A 20 -15.44 14.43 5.73
CA LEU A 20 -14.69 15.59 5.24
C LEU A 20 -15.64 16.71 4.78
N LEU A 21 -16.66 16.37 3.99
CA LEU A 21 -17.63 17.34 3.49
C LEU A 21 -18.47 17.97 4.64
N GLU A 22 -18.91 17.16 5.60
CA GLU A 22 -19.62 17.60 6.79
C GLU A 22 -18.76 18.54 7.66
N ALA A 23 -17.44 18.32 7.69
CA ALA A 23 -16.49 19.22 8.35
C ALA A 23 -16.16 20.48 7.53
N GLY A 24 -16.78 20.68 6.37
CA GLY A 24 -16.57 21.85 5.53
C GLY A 24 -15.24 21.83 4.76
N VAL A 25 -14.63 20.67 4.58
CA VAL A 25 -13.37 20.52 3.83
C VAL A 25 -13.64 20.62 2.33
N THR A 26 -12.88 21.46 1.63
CA THR A 26 -12.86 21.49 0.16
C THR A 26 -11.97 20.35 -0.36
N LEU A 27 -12.55 19.44 -1.14
CA LEU A 27 -11.86 18.29 -1.70
C LEU A 27 -11.40 18.57 -3.13
N TYR A 28 -10.15 18.22 -3.43
CA TYR A 28 -9.56 18.26 -4.76
C TYR A 28 -9.13 16.85 -5.17
N PHE A 29 -10.01 16.08 -5.81
CA PHE A 29 -9.67 14.78 -6.38
C PHE A 29 -8.89 14.94 -7.69
N HIS A 30 -8.12 13.92 -8.05
CA HIS A 30 -7.35 13.88 -9.29
C HIS A 30 -6.45 15.12 -9.48
N SER A 31 -5.83 15.54 -8.38
CA SER A 31 -4.93 16.69 -8.35
C SER A 31 -3.58 16.26 -7.80
N TYR A 32 -2.52 16.61 -8.50
CA TYR A 32 -1.14 16.27 -8.13
C TYR A 32 -0.42 17.51 -7.63
N LEU A 33 0.31 17.37 -6.53
CA LEU A 33 1.24 18.40 -6.07
C LEU A 33 2.43 18.46 -7.03
N THR A 34 2.57 19.54 -7.76
CA THR A 34 3.65 19.73 -8.75
C THR A 34 4.73 20.71 -8.28
N GLY A 35 4.42 21.58 -7.33
CA GLY A 35 5.39 22.54 -6.82
C GLY A 35 4.95 23.24 -5.54
N CYS A 36 5.85 24.03 -4.99
CA CYS A 36 5.55 25.03 -3.98
C CYS A 36 6.53 26.21 -4.09
N ARG A 37 6.15 27.32 -3.53
CA ARG A 37 7.02 28.47 -3.37
C ARG A 37 7.27 28.71 -1.88
N THR A 38 8.54 28.87 -1.55
CA THR A 38 8.99 29.23 -0.21
C THR A 38 9.53 30.64 -0.18
N GLU A 39 9.17 31.41 0.84
CA GLU A 39 9.64 32.76 1.10
C GLU A 39 9.98 32.87 2.59
N GLU A 40 11.16 33.33 2.90
CA GLU A 40 11.65 33.48 4.29
C GLU A 40 11.46 32.22 5.17
N GLY A 41 11.71 31.04 4.58
CA GLY A 41 11.59 29.76 5.28
C GLY A 41 10.13 29.26 5.48
N ARG A 42 9.16 29.90 4.83
CA ARG A 42 7.74 29.50 4.89
C ARG A 42 7.22 29.19 3.50
N ILE A 43 6.31 28.25 3.41
CA ILE A 43 5.59 27.98 2.16
C ILE A 43 4.53 29.08 1.99
N SER A 44 4.62 29.86 0.91
CA SER A 44 3.63 30.89 0.56
C SER A 44 2.43 30.28 -0.16
N HIS A 45 2.66 29.30 -1.06
CA HIS A 45 1.62 28.56 -1.74
C HIS A 45 2.17 27.22 -2.27
N VAL A 46 1.25 26.31 -2.52
CA VAL A 46 1.53 25.08 -3.27
C VAL A 46 0.93 25.17 -4.66
N VAL A 47 1.52 24.45 -5.62
CA VAL A 47 1.00 24.33 -6.97
C VAL A 47 0.49 22.92 -7.17
N ILE A 48 -0.77 22.78 -7.56
CA ILE A 48 -1.36 21.52 -7.98
C ILE A 48 -1.66 21.55 -9.47
N GLU A 49 -1.62 20.38 -10.10
CA GLU A 49 -2.02 20.17 -11.48
C GLU A 49 -3.23 19.25 -11.52
N ASN A 50 -4.25 19.64 -12.27
CA ASN A 50 -5.46 18.86 -12.49
C ASN A 50 -6.02 19.14 -13.90
N LYS A 51 -7.26 18.72 -14.19
CA LYS A 51 -7.87 18.94 -15.51
C LYS A 51 -8.08 20.41 -15.88
N ASN A 52 -8.09 21.33 -14.92
CA ASN A 52 -8.20 22.77 -15.17
C ASN A 52 -6.83 23.40 -15.46
N GLY A 53 -5.75 22.64 -15.35
CA GLY A 53 -4.37 23.12 -15.45
C GLY A 53 -3.74 23.35 -14.08
N ALA A 54 -2.70 24.18 -14.05
CA ALA A 54 -1.97 24.51 -12.83
C ALA A 54 -2.73 25.53 -11.98
N GLU A 55 -2.90 25.22 -10.72
CA GLU A 55 -3.57 26.09 -9.73
C GLU A 55 -2.68 26.32 -8.53
N ALA A 56 -2.63 27.56 -8.02
CA ALA A 56 -1.93 27.90 -6.79
C ALA A 56 -2.91 27.92 -5.61
N LEU A 57 -2.59 27.16 -4.56
CA LEU A 57 -3.37 27.12 -3.33
C LEU A 57 -2.59 27.81 -2.20
N VAL A 58 -3.21 28.83 -1.62
CA VAL A 58 -2.66 29.60 -0.51
C VAL A 58 -3.30 29.17 0.81
N ALA A 59 -2.51 28.96 1.83
CA ALA A 59 -2.99 28.64 3.17
C ALA A 59 -2.04 29.20 4.25
N ARG A 60 -2.50 29.22 5.50
CA ARG A 60 -1.64 29.58 6.64
C ARG A 60 -0.71 28.43 7.04
N TYR A 61 -1.18 27.20 6.88
CA TYR A 61 -0.47 25.98 7.24
C TYR A 61 -0.59 24.96 6.13
N PHE A 62 0.46 24.19 5.91
CA PHE A 62 0.51 23.11 4.95
C PHE A 62 0.90 21.83 5.69
N ILE A 63 0.15 20.76 5.45
CA ILE A 63 0.42 19.44 6.01
C ILE A 63 0.79 18.51 4.86
N ASP A 64 2.02 18.00 4.87
CA ASP A 64 2.47 17.01 3.90
C ASP A 64 1.99 15.62 4.34
N ALA A 65 0.95 15.13 3.68
CA ALA A 65 0.41 13.79 3.84
C ALA A 65 0.52 12.98 2.53
N THR A 66 1.51 13.29 1.68
CA THR A 66 1.73 12.63 0.38
C THR A 66 2.23 11.19 0.52
N GLY A 67 2.75 10.81 1.68
CA GLY A 67 3.35 9.50 1.93
C GLY A 67 4.86 9.46 1.61
N ASP A 68 5.27 10.27 0.64
CA ASP A 68 6.63 10.26 0.06
C ASP A 68 7.42 11.54 0.32
N ALA A 69 6.93 12.40 1.25
CA ALA A 69 7.50 13.71 1.57
C ALA A 69 7.62 14.63 0.34
N ASP A 70 6.65 14.59 -0.58
CA ASP A 70 6.72 15.32 -1.84
C ASP A 70 6.69 16.84 -1.65
N LEU A 71 5.88 17.34 -0.73
CA LEU A 71 5.86 18.76 -0.41
C LEU A 71 7.14 19.18 0.30
N ALA A 72 7.60 18.40 1.27
CA ALA A 72 8.82 18.69 2.00
C ALA A 72 10.04 18.76 1.07
N LEU A 73 10.16 17.82 0.13
CA LEU A 73 11.21 17.83 -0.88
C LEU A 73 11.16 19.10 -1.73
N ARG A 74 9.99 19.48 -2.24
CA ARG A 74 9.79 20.67 -3.08
C ARG A 74 10.01 21.96 -2.31
N ALA A 75 9.78 21.95 -1.00
CA ALA A 75 10.06 23.07 -0.11
C ALA A 75 11.55 23.19 0.27
N GLY A 76 12.40 22.28 -0.21
CA GLY A 76 13.83 22.30 0.09
C GLY A 76 14.20 21.75 1.47
N VAL A 77 13.30 21.00 2.11
CA VAL A 77 13.61 20.33 3.40
C VAL A 77 14.70 19.28 3.16
N PRO A 78 15.76 19.26 3.97
CA PRO A 78 16.81 18.25 3.83
C PRO A 78 16.25 16.83 4.00
N MET A 79 16.62 15.94 3.08
CA MET A 79 16.26 14.53 3.14
C MET A 79 17.39 13.73 3.78
N GLN A 80 17.03 12.64 4.45
CA GLN A 80 18.02 11.63 4.85
C GLN A 80 18.60 10.97 3.61
N PRO A 81 19.89 10.57 3.63
CA PRO A 81 20.42 9.73 2.57
C PRO A 81 19.53 8.50 2.36
N ALA A 82 19.31 8.14 1.11
CA ALA A 82 18.59 6.90 0.81
C ALA A 82 19.31 5.73 1.49
N GLY A 83 18.55 4.89 2.18
CA GLY A 83 19.07 3.64 2.72
C GLY A 83 19.54 2.74 1.57
N THR A 84 20.45 1.83 1.86
CA THR A 84 20.95 0.86 0.86
C THR A 84 19.86 -0.13 0.41
N THR A 85 18.79 -0.28 1.20
CA THR A 85 17.69 -1.18 0.90
C THR A 85 16.38 -0.56 1.36
N LEU A 86 15.52 -0.20 0.42
CA LEU A 86 14.17 0.28 0.69
C LEU A 86 13.24 -0.91 1.02
N GLN A 87 12.16 -0.65 1.73
CA GLN A 87 11.12 -1.66 1.92
C GLN A 87 10.45 -1.98 0.57
N PRO A 88 10.22 -3.27 0.25
CA PRO A 88 9.67 -3.65 -1.04
C PRO A 88 8.26 -3.11 -1.21
N ALA A 89 7.95 -2.62 -2.39
CA ALA A 89 6.61 -2.27 -2.82
C ALA A 89 5.73 -3.53 -2.94
N SER A 90 4.43 -3.40 -2.83
CA SER A 90 3.50 -4.52 -2.93
C SER A 90 2.20 -4.14 -3.63
N LEU A 91 1.62 -5.09 -4.35
CA LEU A 91 0.30 -4.96 -4.94
C LEU A 91 -0.67 -5.88 -4.20
N ILE A 92 -1.64 -5.27 -3.51
CA ILE A 92 -2.72 -6.01 -2.86
C ILE A 92 -3.75 -6.38 -3.91
N PHE A 93 -4.29 -7.59 -3.82
CA PHE A 93 -5.32 -8.07 -4.73
C PHE A 93 -6.45 -8.77 -3.98
N MET A 94 -7.59 -8.88 -4.63
CA MET A 94 -8.80 -9.46 -4.09
C MET A 94 -9.14 -10.74 -4.84
N LEU A 95 -9.36 -11.82 -4.10
CA LEU A 95 -9.79 -13.10 -4.63
C LEU A 95 -11.21 -13.41 -4.15
N GLY A 96 -12.05 -13.90 -5.07
CA GLY A 96 -13.37 -14.47 -4.76
C GLY A 96 -13.37 -15.98 -4.96
N GLY A 97 -14.39 -16.66 -4.44
CA GLY A 97 -14.52 -18.11 -4.52
C GLY A 97 -13.58 -18.89 -3.59
N VAL A 98 -13.07 -18.21 -2.55
CA VAL A 98 -12.17 -18.80 -1.55
C VAL A 98 -12.98 -19.46 -0.45
N ASP A 99 -12.56 -20.68 -0.04
CA ASP A 99 -13.08 -21.31 1.17
C ASP A 99 -12.47 -20.62 2.41
N THR A 100 -13.15 -19.57 2.88
CA THR A 100 -12.67 -18.76 4.01
C THR A 100 -12.70 -19.51 5.33
N ASP A 101 -13.50 -20.58 5.45
CA ASP A 101 -13.56 -21.39 6.66
C ASP A 101 -12.35 -22.31 6.80
N ALA A 102 -11.73 -22.66 5.69
CA ALA A 102 -10.50 -23.44 5.64
C ALA A 102 -9.24 -22.61 5.87
N LEU A 103 -9.34 -21.28 6.01
CA LEU A 103 -8.18 -20.39 6.26
C LEU A 103 -8.01 -20.11 7.76
N PRO A 104 -7.00 -20.71 8.43
CA PRO A 104 -6.80 -20.58 9.89
C PRO A 104 -6.55 -19.14 10.34
N MET A 105 -5.92 -18.34 9.49
CA MET A 105 -5.57 -16.94 9.78
C MET A 105 -6.77 -16.06 10.12
N LEU A 106 -7.92 -16.29 9.50
CA LEU A 106 -9.11 -15.50 9.77
C LEU A 106 -9.66 -15.75 11.18
N ARG A 107 -9.22 -16.84 11.83
CA ARG A 107 -9.61 -17.24 13.19
C ARG A 107 -8.63 -16.78 14.28
N HIS A 108 -7.36 -16.51 13.97
CA HIS A 108 -6.28 -16.40 14.97
C HIS A 108 -5.71 -15.00 15.21
N SER A 109 -6.36 -13.94 14.74
CA SER A 109 -5.93 -12.54 14.96
C SER A 109 -5.83 -12.14 16.45
N ARG A 110 -6.21 -13.02 17.37
CA ARG A 110 -6.29 -12.75 18.82
C ARG A 110 -5.03 -13.10 19.61
N GLN A 111 -4.01 -13.74 19.05
CA GLN A 111 -2.90 -14.34 19.81
C GLN A 111 -1.52 -13.73 19.59
N GLY A 112 -1.41 -12.57 18.93
CA GLY A 112 -0.12 -11.87 18.79
C GLY A 112 0.93 -12.60 17.92
N VAL A 113 0.55 -13.64 17.20
CA VAL A 113 1.42 -14.40 16.30
C VAL A 113 1.42 -13.74 14.91
N ASN A 114 2.56 -13.73 14.23
CA ASN A 114 2.72 -13.25 12.87
C ASN A 114 1.60 -13.77 11.96
N TYR A 115 0.87 -12.85 11.36
CA TYR A 115 -0.38 -13.07 10.60
C TYR A 115 -0.17 -13.66 9.21
N HIS A 116 0.88 -14.41 8.94
CA HIS A 116 1.03 -15.15 7.71
C HIS A 116 0.69 -16.62 7.92
N ASP A 117 0.06 -17.22 6.96
CA ASP A 117 -0.23 -18.65 6.98
C ASP A 117 1.06 -19.41 6.69
N LEU A 118 1.68 -19.93 7.77
CA LEU A 118 2.95 -20.63 7.67
C LEU A 118 2.87 -21.85 6.74
N ALA A 119 1.80 -22.61 6.78
CA ALA A 119 1.66 -23.79 5.94
C ALA A 119 1.59 -23.44 4.44
N ILE A 120 0.88 -22.37 4.08
CA ILE A 120 0.83 -21.88 2.69
C ILE A 120 2.18 -21.30 2.30
N ARG A 121 2.84 -20.57 3.22
CA ARG A 121 4.19 -20.06 2.98
C ARG A 121 5.17 -21.19 2.68
N GLU A 122 5.21 -22.20 3.51
CA GLU A 122 6.08 -23.37 3.35
C GLU A 122 5.80 -24.11 2.03
N ALA A 123 4.52 -24.25 1.68
CA ALA A 123 4.14 -24.84 0.40
C ALA A 123 4.65 -24.04 -0.82
N LEU A 124 4.56 -22.71 -0.78
CA LEU A 124 5.07 -21.83 -1.82
C LEU A 124 6.60 -21.81 -1.88
N GLU A 125 7.28 -21.81 -0.74
CA GLU A 125 8.74 -21.87 -0.68
C GLU A 125 9.27 -23.22 -1.26
N ALA A 126 8.57 -24.33 -0.97
CA ALA A 126 8.93 -25.64 -1.51
C ALA A 126 8.75 -25.75 -3.05
N LEU A 127 7.96 -24.89 -3.65
CA LEU A 127 7.78 -24.83 -5.10
C LEU A 127 8.93 -24.12 -5.81
N ARG A 128 9.72 -23.29 -5.14
CA ARG A 128 10.80 -22.50 -5.76
C ARG A 128 11.84 -23.31 -6.53
N GLU A 129 12.03 -24.56 -6.16
CA GLU A 129 12.95 -25.46 -6.88
C GLU A 129 12.34 -26.08 -8.15
N ARG A 130 11.01 -26.03 -8.29
CA ARG A 130 10.26 -26.73 -9.34
C ARG A 130 9.46 -25.79 -10.24
N GLU A 131 9.05 -24.66 -9.72
CA GLU A 131 8.25 -23.65 -10.40
C GLU A 131 8.82 -22.26 -10.13
N GLU A 132 8.55 -21.33 -11.05
CA GLU A 132 8.87 -19.94 -10.83
C GLU A 132 7.92 -19.35 -9.77
N VAL A 133 8.46 -19.00 -8.60
CA VAL A 133 7.72 -18.33 -7.54
C VAL A 133 8.33 -16.95 -7.33
N PRO A 134 7.60 -15.87 -7.62
CA PRO A 134 8.10 -14.51 -7.44
C PRO A 134 8.44 -14.16 -5.99
N LEU A 135 9.12 -13.04 -5.80
CA LEU A 135 9.33 -12.49 -4.46
C LEU A 135 7.98 -12.23 -3.80
N PHE A 136 7.78 -12.76 -2.60
CA PHE A 136 6.56 -12.56 -1.85
C PHE A 136 6.82 -12.32 -0.35
N GLY A 137 5.80 -11.80 0.30
CA GLY A 137 5.77 -11.70 1.75
C GLY A 137 4.52 -12.39 2.28
N GLY A 138 4.53 -12.78 3.55
CA GLY A 138 3.38 -13.46 4.14
C GLY A 138 3.25 -14.91 3.72
N PRO A 139 2.12 -15.32 3.09
CA PRO A 139 0.97 -14.48 2.70
C PRO A 139 0.13 -13.98 3.87
N TRP A 140 -0.37 -12.76 3.76
CA TRP A 140 -1.36 -12.22 4.70
C TRP A 140 -2.70 -12.09 4.00
N TYR A 141 -3.75 -12.52 4.69
CA TYR A 141 -5.11 -12.44 4.21
C TYR A 141 -5.96 -11.59 5.14
N CYS A 142 -6.88 -10.86 4.57
CA CYS A 142 -7.92 -10.16 5.30
C CYS A 142 -9.26 -10.50 4.67
N GLY A 143 -10.17 -11.06 5.46
CA GLY A 143 -11.55 -11.24 5.01
C GLY A 143 -12.21 -9.88 4.79
N VAL A 144 -13.08 -9.81 3.78
CA VAL A 144 -14.03 -8.71 3.62
C VAL A 144 -15.40 -9.17 4.08
N LEU A 145 -16.39 -8.24 4.16
CA LEU A 145 -17.73 -8.56 4.62
C LEU A 145 -18.51 -9.52 3.68
N THR A 146 -17.98 -9.77 2.48
CA THR A 146 -18.57 -10.69 1.52
C THR A 146 -18.00 -12.10 1.71
N PRO A 147 -18.82 -13.11 1.98
CA PRO A 147 -18.36 -14.49 2.11
C PRO A 147 -17.57 -14.96 0.88
N GLY A 148 -16.53 -15.73 1.11
CA GLY A 148 -15.69 -16.27 0.04
C GLY A 148 -14.78 -15.24 -0.64
N VAL A 149 -14.70 -14.01 -0.14
CA VAL A 149 -13.82 -12.96 -0.67
C VAL A 149 -12.73 -12.63 0.34
N VAL A 150 -11.49 -12.57 -0.14
CA VAL A 150 -10.32 -12.21 0.67
C VAL A 150 -9.46 -11.17 -0.04
N LEU A 151 -8.91 -10.26 0.74
CA LEU A 151 -7.79 -9.42 0.32
C LEU A 151 -6.49 -10.17 0.62
N VAL A 152 -5.59 -10.20 -0.35
CA VAL A 152 -4.30 -10.89 -0.25
C VAL A 152 -3.18 -9.87 -0.38
N ASN A 153 -2.27 -9.87 0.59
CA ASN A 153 -1.06 -9.06 0.57
C ASN A 153 0.15 -10.00 0.56
N MET A 154 0.66 -10.29 -0.62
CA MET A 154 1.84 -11.15 -0.79
C MET A 154 2.78 -10.74 -1.91
N ALA A 155 2.25 -10.28 -3.05
CA ALA A 155 3.06 -9.87 -4.20
C ALA A 155 3.96 -8.68 -3.84
N ARG A 156 5.26 -8.80 -4.08
CA ARG A 156 6.27 -7.80 -3.74
C ARG A 156 7.31 -7.66 -4.83
N THR A 157 7.87 -6.47 -4.92
CA THR A 157 9.06 -6.21 -5.73
C THR A 157 9.93 -5.13 -5.09
N GLN A 158 11.21 -5.18 -5.39
CA GLN A 158 12.18 -4.19 -4.95
C GLN A 158 12.32 -3.15 -6.05
N ALA A 159 12.05 -1.88 -5.74
CA ALA A 159 12.17 -0.76 -6.66
C ALA A 159 12.27 0.56 -5.89
N ASP A 160 12.92 1.55 -6.46
CA ASP A 160 12.79 2.92 -5.99
C ASP A 160 11.47 3.53 -6.50
N MET A 161 10.46 3.52 -5.65
CA MET A 161 9.14 4.05 -5.99
C MET A 161 9.10 5.58 -6.08
N ALA A 162 10.20 6.28 -5.77
CA ALA A 162 10.36 7.70 -6.02
C ALA A 162 10.83 8.01 -7.45
N ASP A 163 11.36 7.02 -8.18
CA ASP A 163 11.62 7.09 -9.62
C ASP A 163 10.42 6.56 -10.40
N ASN A 164 9.83 7.39 -11.26
CA ASN A 164 8.63 7.02 -11.99
C ASN A 164 8.83 5.88 -13.00
N ARG A 165 10.04 5.68 -13.52
CA ARG A 165 10.32 4.58 -14.47
C ARG A 165 10.42 3.25 -13.72
N GLU A 166 11.09 3.26 -12.57
CA GLU A 166 11.14 2.09 -11.70
C GLU A 166 9.77 1.74 -11.14
N ALA A 167 9.01 2.75 -10.67
CA ALA A 167 7.65 2.57 -10.20
C ALA A 167 6.73 1.97 -11.26
N THR A 168 6.81 2.44 -12.51
CA THR A 168 6.04 1.89 -13.63
C THR A 168 6.42 0.44 -13.93
N ALA A 169 7.72 0.15 -14.00
CA ALA A 169 8.20 -1.21 -14.24
C ALA A 169 7.77 -2.17 -13.10
N ALA A 170 7.87 -1.70 -11.85
CA ALA A 170 7.44 -2.45 -10.67
C ALA A 170 5.94 -2.76 -10.70
N GLU A 171 5.10 -1.80 -11.08
CA GLU A 171 3.65 -2.00 -11.17
C GLU A 171 3.28 -3.00 -12.27
N CYS A 172 3.88 -2.90 -13.45
CA CYS A 172 3.70 -3.88 -14.53
C CYS A 172 4.09 -5.29 -14.08
N LEU A 173 5.26 -5.44 -13.45
CA LEU A 173 5.73 -6.71 -12.92
C LEU A 173 4.81 -7.29 -11.84
N LEU A 174 4.32 -6.44 -10.95
CA LEU A 174 3.43 -6.88 -9.87
C LEU A 174 2.08 -7.35 -10.39
N HIS A 175 1.54 -6.79 -11.48
CA HIS A 175 0.36 -7.32 -12.14
C HIS A 175 0.57 -8.75 -12.63
N GLU A 176 1.69 -9.03 -13.31
CA GLU A 176 2.04 -10.40 -13.74
C GLU A 176 2.16 -11.34 -12.53
N HIS A 177 2.84 -10.89 -11.46
CA HIS A 177 3.00 -11.67 -10.24
C HIS A 177 1.67 -12.00 -9.56
N VAL A 178 0.70 -11.08 -9.55
CA VAL A 178 -0.63 -11.31 -8.99
C VAL A 178 -1.36 -12.44 -9.73
N HIS A 179 -1.30 -12.45 -11.06
CA HIS A 179 -1.88 -13.54 -11.87
C HIS A 179 -1.19 -14.85 -11.57
N LEU A 180 0.13 -14.89 -11.56
CA LEU A 180 0.90 -16.09 -11.24
C LEU A 180 0.60 -16.61 -9.82
N PHE A 181 0.54 -15.73 -8.81
CA PHE A 181 0.16 -16.13 -7.45
C PHE A 181 -1.27 -16.66 -7.38
N THR A 182 -2.20 -16.09 -8.12
CA THR A 182 -3.56 -16.60 -8.19
C THR A 182 -3.57 -18.05 -8.69
N GLU A 183 -2.80 -18.36 -9.74
CA GLU A 183 -2.71 -19.72 -10.28
C GLU A 183 -1.95 -20.67 -9.35
N LEU A 184 -0.88 -20.24 -8.71
CA LEU A 184 -0.16 -21.05 -7.72
C LEU A 184 -1.05 -21.40 -6.53
N LEU A 185 -1.79 -20.41 -5.97
CA LEU A 185 -2.72 -20.65 -4.89
C LEU A 185 -3.84 -21.62 -5.30
N ARG A 186 -4.41 -21.48 -6.49
CA ARG A 186 -5.44 -22.40 -7.00
C ARG A 186 -4.96 -23.83 -7.14
N ARG A 187 -3.73 -24.03 -7.62
CA ARG A 187 -3.16 -25.35 -7.85
C ARG A 187 -2.72 -26.05 -6.58
N HIS A 188 -2.17 -25.31 -5.64
CA HIS A 188 -1.44 -25.89 -4.51
C HIS A 188 -2.14 -25.72 -3.15
N VAL A 189 -3.12 -24.84 -3.04
CA VAL A 189 -3.81 -24.56 -1.77
C VAL A 189 -5.31 -24.87 -1.89
N PRO A 190 -5.81 -25.92 -1.23
CA PRO A 190 -7.20 -26.38 -1.37
C PRO A 190 -8.24 -25.28 -1.17
N ALA A 191 -8.06 -24.40 -0.20
CA ALA A 191 -8.94 -23.27 0.08
C ALA A 191 -9.13 -22.32 -1.11
N PHE A 192 -8.17 -22.25 -2.01
CA PHE A 192 -8.15 -21.36 -3.18
C PHE A 192 -8.49 -22.08 -4.49
N ARG A 193 -8.84 -23.36 -4.48
CA ARG A 193 -9.09 -24.14 -5.70
C ARG A 193 -10.04 -23.47 -6.69
N ASN A 194 -11.08 -22.83 -6.17
CA ASN A 194 -12.10 -22.14 -6.97
C ASN A 194 -11.89 -20.61 -6.99
N ALA A 195 -10.75 -20.15 -6.54
CA ALA A 195 -10.49 -18.72 -6.47
C ALA A 195 -10.40 -18.09 -7.86
N SER A 196 -10.89 -16.87 -7.97
CA SER A 196 -10.73 -16.01 -9.14
C SER A 196 -10.27 -14.61 -8.72
N LEU A 197 -9.41 -14.00 -9.53
CA LEU A 197 -8.99 -12.63 -9.31
C LEU A 197 -10.17 -11.69 -9.59
N LEU A 198 -10.59 -10.92 -8.58
CA LEU A 198 -11.67 -9.95 -8.70
C LEU A 198 -11.15 -8.55 -8.99
N ALA A 199 -10.08 -8.14 -8.33
CA ALA A 199 -9.49 -6.81 -8.49
C ALA A 199 -8.06 -6.79 -7.93
N THR A 200 -7.26 -5.86 -8.41
CA THR A 200 -6.04 -5.39 -7.76
C THR A 200 -6.30 -4.02 -7.11
N ALA A 201 -5.42 -3.59 -6.22
CA ALA A 201 -5.40 -2.19 -5.79
C ALA A 201 -5.23 -1.27 -7.01
N THR A 202 -5.70 -0.03 -6.91
CA THR A 202 -5.67 0.96 -8.00
C THR A 202 -4.25 1.37 -8.39
N GLN A 203 -3.29 1.14 -7.52
CA GLN A 203 -1.86 1.37 -7.74
C GLN A 203 -1.04 0.55 -6.76
N THR A 204 0.22 0.39 -7.07
CA THR A 204 1.18 -0.27 -6.18
C THR A 204 1.28 0.43 -4.83
N GLY A 205 1.25 -0.34 -3.76
CA GLY A 205 1.43 0.15 -2.39
C GLY A 205 2.89 0.44 -2.12
N VAL A 206 3.21 1.71 -2.02
CA VAL A 206 4.55 2.21 -1.65
C VAL A 206 4.70 2.15 -0.14
N ARG A 207 5.81 1.59 0.34
CA ARG A 207 6.08 1.47 1.79
C ARG A 207 7.13 2.46 2.26
N GLU A 208 8.08 2.75 1.39
CA GLU A 208 9.22 3.58 1.72
C GLU A 208 9.78 4.20 0.45
N THR A 209 10.06 5.51 0.51
CA THR A 209 10.79 6.27 -0.51
C THR A 209 11.76 7.21 0.19
N ARG A 210 11.30 8.41 0.51
CA ARG A 210 12.11 9.47 1.12
C ARG A 210 11.79 9.63 2.60
N ARG A 211 12.76 10.04 3.36
CA ARG A 211 12.63 10.44 4.75
C ARG A 211 13.18 11.83 4.94
N ILE A 212 12.44 12.70 5.62
CA ILE A 212 12.96 14.02 5.99
C ILE A 212 14.07 13.87 7.03
N ARG A 213 15.07 14.74 6.97
CA ARG A 213 16.06 14.88 8.03
C ARG A 213 15.48 15.77 9.12
N GLY A 214 14.88 15.17 10.14
CA GLY A 214 14.33 15.87 11.29
C GLY A 214 15.42 16.36 12.25
N PHE A 215 15.03 17.21 13.21
CA PHE A 215 15.91 17.63 14.31
C PHE A 215 16.24 16.48 15.25
N HIS A 216 15.35 15.50 15.34
CA HIS A 216 15.51 14.27 16.10
C HIS A 216 15.04 13.07 15.26
N THR A 217 15.73 11.96 15.39
CA THR A 217 15.31 10.68 14.81
C THR A 217 15.13 9.70 15.96
N LEU A 218 13.93 9.16 16.11
CA LEU A 218 13.62 8.15 17.13
C LEU A 218 14.52 6.93 16.93
N THR A 219 15.19 6.51 17.99
CA THR A 219 16.05 5.33 17.98
C THR A 219 15.33 4.12 18.56
N GLY A 220 15.86 2.92 18.30
CA GLY A 220 15.28 1.69 18.86
C GLY A 220 15.38 1.60 20.39
N GLU A 221 16.25 2.40 21.02
CA GLU A 221 16.38 2.48 22.49
C GLU A 221 15.32 3.40 23.10
N GLU A 222 14.75 4.31 22.31
CA GLU A 222 13.70 5.25 22.73
C GLU A 222 12.30 4.67 22.51
N TYR A 223 12.17 3.53 21.82
CA TYR A 223 10.93 2.84 21.51
C TYR A 223 10.69 1.67 22.48
#